data_7ea61d09da1aeb0f69ac94842cf0f44f
#
_entry.id   7ea61d09da1aeb0f69ac94842cf0f44f
#
_cell.length_a   1.000
_cell.length_b   1.000
_cell.length_c   1.000
_cell.angle_alpha   90.00
_cell.angle_beta   90.00
_cell.angle_gamma   90.00
#
_symmetry.space_group_name_H-M   'P 1'
#
loop_
_entity.id
_entity.type
_entity.pdbx_description
1 polymer ?
#
loop_
_entity_poly.entity_id
_entity_poly.type
_entity_poly.pdbx_seq_one_letter_code
_entity_poly.pdbx_strand_id
1 'polypeptide(L)'
;MSESAGKTRRAAEVAANVAGATERRRVQSIREPLSPGAYVEYSVDDQPGVVERARAYLAGAPCEPVAPRRAATVMLVSEGKPHYRRFESPLAGGAPIEETVDAAPVDVFMLRRASTMAFTPDAVVFPGGGMDARDVECAVPWAGPSPEQWARLMSCTEPEARGIITAAAREVFEESGVLLASAPGGAAPIDERGAHWACEREAVATRQISFGEFLRERGLVLRSDLMRLRSHWVTPESEARRYDTYFFLARLPEGQHADGRTSEAVEAAWIAPGEALMRFDAGLLKLVPPTISNLTSIVAATSVDEAWNTPFDGHVRPHPVARACGEVVLGCEVSET
;
A
#
# COMPACT_ATOMS: atom_id res chain seq x y z
N MET A 1 15.19 -21.38 40.03
CA MET A 1 15.87 -22.09 38.90
C MET A 1 14.88 -22.65 37.85
N SER A 2 13.56 -22.64 38.02
CA SER A 2 12.59 -23.15 37.05
C SER A 2 12.11 -22.13 36.00
N GLU A 3 12.20 -20.84 36.27
CA GLU A 3 11.72 -19.75 35.36
C GLU A 3 12.65 -19.49 34.18
N SER A 4 13.97 -19.68 34.37
CA SER A 4 14.98 -19.51 33.31
C SER A 4 14.86 -20.61 32.24
N ALA A 5 14.56 -21.84 32.62
CA ALA A 5 14.41 -22.96 31.69
C ALA A 5 13.16 -22.82 30.79
N GLY A 6 12.08 -22.22 31.29
CA GLY A 6 10.86 -21.96 30.53
C GLY A 6 11.05 -20.89 29.46
N LYS A 7 11.80 -19.83 29.77
CA LYS A 7 12.10 -18.74 28.80
C LYS A 7 13.00 -19.23 27.66
N THR A 8 14.01 -20.04 27.98
CA THR A 8 14.93 -20.60 26.96
C THR A 8 14.22 -21.59 26.03
N ARG A 9 13.30 -22.40 26.56
CA ARG A 9 12.53 -23.35 25.75
C ARG A 9 11.54 -22.65 24.83
N ARG A 10 10.89 -21.58 25.29
CA ARG A 10 9.95 -20.77 24.49
C ARG A 10 10.68 -19.99 23.39
N ALA A 11 11.86 -19.44 23.64
CA ALA A 11 12.70 -18.80 22.64
C ALA A 11 13.19 -19.80 21.57
N ALA A 12 13.51 -21.03 21.95
CA ALA A 12 13.89 -22.11 21.03
C ALA A 12 12.69 -22.57 20.16
N GLU A 13 11.49 -22.65 20.72
CA GLU A 13 10.25 -22.98 19.97
C GLU A 13 9.86 -21.87 18.98
N VAL A 14 10.03 -20.60 19.36
CA VAL A 14 9.82 -19.46 18.44
C VAL A 14 10.88 -19.47 17.34
N ALA A 15 12.15 -19.72 17.67
CA ALA A 15 13.21 -19.83 16.68
C ALA A 15 13.02 -21.03 15.73
N ALA A 16 12.54 -22.17 16.25
CA ALA A 16 12.21 -23.35 15.44
C ALA A 16 10.99 -23.14 14.54
N ASN A 17 9.97 -22.41 15.02
CA ASN A 17 8.83 -22.00 14.20
C ASN A 17 9.23 -20.99 13.12
N VAL A 18 10.10 -20.04 13.42
CA VAL A 18 10.65 -19.09 12.45
C VAL A 18 11.50 -19.84 11.42
N ALA A 19 12.36 -20.78 11.85
CA ALA A 19 13.14 -21.60 10.92
C ALA A 19 12.27 -22.50 10.02
N GLY A 20 11.24 -23.13 10.58
CA GLY A 20 10.30 -23.96 9.82
C GLY A 20 9.38 -23.14 8.90
N ALA A 21 9.06 -21.90 9.25
CA ALA A 21 8.37 -20.95 8.39
C ALA A 21 9.27 -20.47 7.23
N THR A 22 10.56 -20.24 7.52
CA THR A 22 11.56 -19.86 6.52
C THR A 22 11.82 -20.99 5.51
N GLU A 23 11.78 -22.24 5.93
CA GLU A 23 12.00 -23.39 5.04
C GLU A 23 10.77 -23.67 4.15
N ARG A 24 9.55 -23.44 4.64
CA ARG A 24 8.31 -23.53 3.85
C ARG A 24 8.09 -22.33 2.91
N ARG A 25 8.66 -21.17 3.22
CA ARG A 25 8.60 -19.94 2.40
C ARG A 25 9.81 -19.75 1.48
N ARG A 26 10.63 -20.75 1.28
CA ARG A 26 11.78 -20.72 0.35
C ARG A 26 11.41 -20.59 -1.12
N VAL A 27 10.15 -20.29 -1.43
CA VAL A 27 9.72 -19.85 -2.74
C VAL A 27 9.72 -18.32 -2.75
N GLN A 28 10.89 -17.80 -3.04
CA GLN A 28 11.20 -16.46 -3.54
C GLN A 28 10.95 -15.27 -2.61
N SER A 29 11.97 -14.89 -1.90
CA SER A 29 12.24 -13.46 -1.71
C SER A 29 12.62 -12.88 -3.09
N ILE A 30 11.64 -12.45 -3.90
CA ILE A 30 11.93 -11.61 -5.04
C ILE A 30 12.36 -10.27 -4.45
N ARG A 31 13.65 -10.07 -4.40
CA ARG A 31 14.29 -8.85 -3.87
C ARG A 31 14.80 -7.95 -4.99
N GLU A 32 14.33 -8.20 -6.21
CA GLU A 32 14.66 -7.38 -7.36
C GLU A 32 13.41 -6.57 -7.76
N PRO A 33 13.58 -5.27 -8.02
CA PRO A 33 12.50 -4.45 -8.56
C PRO A 33 11.94 -5.05 -9.84
N LEU A 34 10.64 -4.94 -10.04
CA LEU A 34 10.02 -5.34 -11.30
C LEU A 34 10.52 -4.42 -12.41
N SER A 35 10.62 -4.97 -13.60
CA SER A 35 10.92 -4.24 -14.82
C SER A 35 10.08 -4.78 -15.96
N PRO A 36 9.78 -3.97 -16.97
CA PRO A 36 9.09 -4.44 -18.17
C PRO A 36 9.76 -5.67 -18.76
N GLY A 37 8.95 -6.67 -19.14
CA GLY A 37 9.41 -7.96 -19.64
C GLY A 37 9.76 -8.99 -18.55
N ALA A 38 9.73 -8.62 -17.27
CA ALA A 38 9.92 -9.55 -16.18
C ALA A 38 8.71 -10.47 -15.99
N TYR A 39 8.97 -11.71 -15.59
CA TYR A 39 7.97 -12.65 -15.08
C TYR A 39 8.31 -13.01 -13.64
N VAL A 40 7.32 -12.89 -12.77
CA VAL A 40 7.49 -13.12 -11.34
C VAL A 40 6.31 -13.92 -10.79
N GLU A 41 6.56 -14.81 -9.83
CA GLU A 41 5.51 -15.57 -9.15
C GLU A 41 5.44 -15.20 -7.67
N TYR A 42 4.22 -15.00 -7.17
CA TYR A 42 3.95 -14.77 -5.76
C TYR A 42 3.20 -15.94 -5.15
N SER A 43 3.67 -16.48 -4.02
CA SER A 43 2.90 -17.43 -3.21
C SER A 43 1.66 -16.74 -2.64
N VAL A 44 0.56 -17.49 -2.60
CA VAL A 44 -0.72 -17.09 -2.02
C VAL A 44 -1.22 -18.10 -0.98
N ASP A 45 -0.34 -18.94 -0.48
CA ASP A 45 -0.66 -20.00 0.48
C ASP A 45 -1.28 -19.50 1.78
N ASP A 46 -0.95 -18.27 2.17
CA ASP A 46 -1.54 -17.57 3.32
C ASP A 46 -2.92 -16.96 3.02
N GLN A 47 -3.45 -17.14 1.80
CA GLN A 47 -4.72 -16.61 1.32
C GLN A 47 -5.64 -17.74 0.81
N PRO A 48 -6.19 -18.60 1.69
CA PRO A 48 -6.91 -19.81 1.28
C PRO A 48 -8.07 -19.55 0.33
N GLY A 49 -8.77 -18.43 0.47
CA GLY A 49 -9.85 -18.05 -0.45
C GLY A 49 -9.35 -17.70 -1.86
N VAL A 50 -8.15 -17.12 -1.99
CA VAL A 50 -7.51 -16.87 -3.30
C VAL A 50 -7.10 -18.20 -3.93
N VAL A 51 -6.47 -19.09 -3.15
CA VAL A 51 -6.07 -20.43 -3.61
C VAL A 51 -7.26 -21.24 -4.10
N GLU A 52 -8.38 -21.23 -3.37
CA GLU A 52 -9.60 -21.96 -3.75
C GLU A 52 -10.15 -21.44 -5.07
N ARG A 53 -10.34 -20.13 -5.24
CA ARG A 53 -10.84 -19.53 -6.48
C ARG A 53 -9.88 -19.76 -7.65
N ALA A 54 -8.59 -19.65 -7.42
CA ALA A 54 -7.57 -19.91 -8.42
C ALA A 54 -7.61 -21.37 -8.90
N ARG A 55 -7.77 -22.35 -8.01
CA ARG A 55 -7.94 -23.77 -8.37
C ARG A 55 -9.21 -24.00 -9.17
N ALA A 56 -10.32 -23.41 -8.77
CA ALA A 56 -11.57 -23.51 -9.51
C ALA A 56 -11.44 -22.92 -10.93
N TYR A 57 -10.80 -21.77 -11.05
CA TYR A 57 -10.53 -21.11 -12.33
C TYR A 57 -9.66 -21.99 -13.24
N LEU A 58 -8.55 -22.52 -12.72
CA LEU A 58 -7.65 -23.42 -13.44
C LEU A 58 -8.31 -24.75 -13.86
N ALA A 59 -9.28 -25.22 -13.07
CA ALA A 59 -10.09 -26.40 -13.41
C ALA A 59 -11.17 -26.12 -14.46
N GLY A 60 -11.26 -24.90 -14.98
CA GLY A 60 -12.26 -24.52 -15.99
C GLY A 60 -13.66 -24.30 -15.43
N ALA A 61 -13.78 -24.01 -14.13
CA ALA A 61 -15.06 -23.61 -13.56
C ALA A 61 -15.57 -22.34 -14.27
N PRO A 62 -16.90 -22.24 -14.57
CA PRO A 62 -17.46 -21.04 -15.18
C PRO A 62 -17.12 -19.80 -14.36
N CYS A 63 -16.41 -18.88 -14.96
CA CYS A 63 -16.07 -17.60 -14.34
C CYS A 63 -16.40 -16.50 -15.36
N GLU A 64 -17.38 -15.66 -15.02
CA GLU A 64 -17.58 -14.41 -15.73
C GLU A 64 -16.75 -13.34 -15.04
N PRO A 65 -15.65 -12.86 -15.65
CA PRO A 65 -14.78 -11.88 -15.00
C PRO A 65 -15.53 -10.60 -14.70
N VAL A 66 -15.55 -10.19 -13.44
CA VAL A 66 -16.10 -8.90 -13.02
C VAL A 66 -15.20 -7.77 -13.53
N ALA A 67 -15.80 -6.71 -14.10
CA ALA A 67 -15.04 -5.53 -14.49
C ALA A 67 -14.31 -4.93 -13.29
N PRO A 68 -12.99 -4.69 -13.38
CA PRO A 68 -12.23 -4.14 -12.27
C PRO A 68 -12.60 -2.67 -12.03
N ARG A 69 -12.69 -2.28 -10.74
CA ARG A 69 -12.94 -0.90 -10.35
C ARG A 69 -11.65 -0.13 -10.27
N ARG A 70 -11.63 1.09 -10.77
CA ARG A 70 -10.48 2.00 -10.64
C ARG A 70 -10.19 2.27 -9.17
N ALA A 71 -8.92 2.24 -8.82
CA ALA A 71 -8.45 2.50 -7.47
C ALA A 71 -7.08 3.18 -7.48
N ALA A 72 -6.74 3.84 -6.39
CA ALA A 72 -5.45 4.45 -6.20
C ALA A 72 -4.89 4.07 -4.82
N THR A 73 -3.59 3.84 -4.75
CA THR A 73 -2.88 3.52 -3.53
C THR A 73 -1.57 4.30 -3.48
N VAL A 74 -1.19 4.80 -2.31
CA VAL A 74 -0.08 5.73 -2.18
C VAL A 74 0.92 5.25 -1.13
N MET A 75 2.16 4.96 -1.56
CA MET A 75 3.30 4.84 -0.68
C MET A 75 3.69 6.24 -0.20
N LEU A 76 3.22 6.64 0.96
CA LEU A 76 3.66 7.88 1.59
C LEU A 76 5.01 7.63 2.24
N VAL A 77 6.05 8.34 1.80
CA VAL A 77 7.43 8.18 2.27
C VAL A 77 7.94 9.40 3.01
N SER A 78 8.78 9.15 3.99
CA SER A 78 9.49 10.16 4.76
C SER A 78 10.91 9.70 5.03
N GLU A 79 11.81 10.63 5.32
CA GLU A 79 13.09 10.27 5.94
C GLU A 79 12.82 9.60 7.28
N GLY A 80 13.50 8.49 7.55
CA GLY A 80 13.31 7.71 8.75
C GLY A 80 13.60 8.52 10.02
N LYS A 81 12.73 8.37 11.00
CA LYS A 81 12.87 9.00 12.32
C LYS A 81 12.80 7.97 13.42
N PRO A 82 13.61 8.07 14.48
CA PRO A 82 13.73 7.04 15.52
C PRO A 82 12.49 6.85 16.42
N HIS A 83 11.36 7.55 16.19
CA HIS A 83 10.23 7.63 17.13
C HIS A 83 8.92 7.03 16.65
N TYR A 84 8.92 6.20 15.61
CA TYR A 84 7.68 5.65 15.07
C TYR A 84 7.26 4.35 15.76
N ARG A 85 5.94 4.20 16.02
CA ARG A 85 5.38 2.94 16.47
C ARG A 85 5.56 1.88 15.39
N ARG A 86 5.97 0.69 15.81
CA ARG A 86 6.10 -0.48 14.94
C ARG A 86 4.83 -1.31 15.01
N PHE A 87 4.51 -1.99 13.93
CA PHE A 87 3.41 -2.95 13.92
C PHE A 87 3.67 -4.04 14.97
N GLU A 88 2.70 -4.23 15.87
CA GLU A 88 2.73 -5.36 16.79
C GLU A 88 2.42 -6.65 16.02
N SER A 89 3.11 -7.74 16.38
CA SER A 89 2.83 -9.04 15.77
C SER A 89 1.51 -9.61 16.30
N PRO A 90 0.54 -9.98 15.45
CA PRO A 90 -0.69 -10.61 15.91
C PRO A 90 -0.46 -12.02 16.48
N LEU A 91 0.72 -12.62 16.25
CA LEU A 91 1.06 -13.99 16.65
C LEU A 91 1.84 -14.07 17.96
N ALA A 92 2.32 -12.97 18.48
CA ALA A 92 3.06 -12.92 19.73
C ALA A 92 2.23 -12.17 20.77
N GLY A 93 1.56 -12.86 21.66
CA GLY A 93 1.10 -12.32 22.96
C GLY A 93 2.29 -11.93 23.84
N GLY A 94 3.26 -11.23 23.30
CA GLY A 94 4.49 -10.74 23.91
C GLY A 94 4.47 -9.22 23.99
N ALA A 95 5.07 -8.68 25.05
CA ALA A 95 5.27 -7.26 25.21
C ALA A 95 5.96 -6.65 23.97
N PRO A 96 5.68 -5.38 23.64
CA PRO A 96 6.34 -4.69 22.55
C PRO A 96 7.85 -4.83 22.72
N ILE A 97 8.52 -5.30 21.68
CA ILE A 97 9.99 -5.28 21.66
C ILE A 97 10.35 -3.83 21.36
N GLU A 98 10.66 -3.06 22.40
CA GLU A 98 11.33 -1.77 22.27
C GLU A 98 12.78 -2.01 21.84
N GLU A 99 12.99 -2.39 20.59
CA GLU A 99 14.32 -2.28 19.98
C GLU A 99 14.47 -0.88 19.41
N THR A 100 15.45 -0.14 19.92
CA THR A 100 15.98 1.05 19.26
C THR A 100 16.62 0.61 17.96
N VAL A 101 15.87 0.64 16.88
CA VAL A 101 16.41 0.44 15.53
C VAL A 101 16.93 1.80 15.07
N ASP A 102 18.15 1.79 14.52
CA ASP A 102 18.73 2.94 13.85
C ASP A 102 17.73 3.48 12.82
N ALA A 103 17.65 4.81 12.69
CA ALA A 103 16.77 5.46 11.72
C ALA A 103 17.07 4.91 10.33
N ALA A 104 16.04 4.38 9.66
CA ALA A 104 16.17 3.96 8.28
C ALA A 104 16.29 5.20 7.36
N PRO A 105 16.98 5.11 6.22
CA PRO A 105 17.04 6.21 5.27
C PRO A 105 15.67 6.65 4.75
N VAL A 106 14.77 5.68 4.61
CA VAL A 106 13.40 5.87 4.11
C VAL A 106 12.44 5.03 4.96
N ASP A 107 11.39 5.65 5.45
CA ASP A 107 10.24 4.98 6.05
C ASP A 107 9.00 5.15 5.15
N VAL A 108 8.13 4.15 5.17
CA VAL A 108 6.84 4.14 4.48
C VAL A 108 5.71 4.08 5.51
N PHE A 109 4.70 4.91 5.34
CA PHE A 109 3.49 4.86 6.17
C PHE A 109 2.61 3.71 5.71
N MET A 110 2.26 2.83 6.63
CA MET A 110 1.45 1.65 6.36
C MET A 110 0.37 1.46 7.41
N LEU A 111 -0.70 0.79 7.00
CA LEU A 111 -1.91 0.54 7.78
C LEU A 111 -2.17 -0.96 7.87
N ARG A 112 -2.52 -1.47 9.06
CA ARG A 112 -3.07 -2.82 9.21
C ARG A 112 -4.59 -2.77 9.09
N ARG A 113 -5.12 -3.41 8.09
CA ARG A 113 -6.57 -3.51 7.87
C ARG A 113 -7.26 -4.27 8.98
N ALA A 114 -8.47 -3.85 9.34
CA ALA A 114 -9.28 -4.58 10.31
C ALA A 114 -9.58 -6.00 9.80
N SER A 115 -9.61 -6.98 10.72
CA SER A 115 -9.95 -8.37 10.40
C SER A 115 -11.37 -8.56 9.85
N THR A 116 -12.24 -7.57 10.07
CA THR A 116 -13.61 -7.53 9.56
C THR A 116 -13.73 -7.05 8.12
N MET A 117 -12.63 -6.58 7.53
CA MET A 117 -12.64 -6.07 6.16
C MET A 117 -12.88 -7.19 5.14
N ALA A 118 -13.75 -6.92 4.18
CA ALA A 118 -14.16 -7.92 3.17
C ALA A 118 -13.08 -8.26 2.13
N PHE A 119 -12.04 -7.43 1.99
CA PHE A 119 -10.94 -7.63 1.07
C PHE A 119 -9.62 -7.55 1.82
N THR A 120 -8.77 -8.57 1.71
CA THR A 120 -7.46 -8.69 2.37
C THR A 120 -7.47 -8.32 3.88
N PRO A 121 -8.28 -9.03 4.73
CA PRO A 121 -8.29 -8.78 6.16
C PRO A 121 -6.91 -9.02 6.78
N ASP A 122 -6.58 -8.24 7.81
CA ASP A 122 -5.30 -8.26 8.55
C ASP A 122 -4.05 -7.95 7.71
N ALA A 123 -4.21 -7.65 6.41
CA ALA A 123 -3.07 -7.28 5.59
C ALA A 123 -2.56 -5.88 5.98
N VAL A 124 -1.24 -5.73 5.88
CA VAL A 124 -0.60 -4.42 6.02
C VAL A 124 -0.43 -3.83 4.62
N VAL A 125 -0.98 -2.64 4.44
CA VAL A 125 -1.14 -1.98 3.14
C VAL A 125 -0.73 -0.51 3.22
N PHE A 126 -0.54 0.12 2.09
CA PHE A 126 -0.44 1.57 1.99
C PHE A 126 -1.83 2.21 2.00
N PRO A 127 -1.97 3.49 2.36
CA PRO A 127 -3.20 4.24 2.17
C PRO A 127 -3.74 4.11 0.75
N GLY A 128 -5.05 3.84 0.62
CA GLY A 128 -5.64 3.71 -0.70
C GLY A 128 -7.02 3.08 -0.74
N GLY A 129 -7.74 3.40 -1.82
CA GLY A 129 -9.09 2.90 -2.03
C GLY A 129 -9.63 3.13 -3.43
N GLY A 130 -10.92 2.92 -3.58
CA GLY A 130 -11.61 3.05 -4.86
C GLY A 130 -11.79 4.51 -5.30
N MET A 131 -11.67 4.76 -6.60
CA MET A 131 -12.10 6.01 -7.20
C MET A 131 -13.62 6.15 -7.08
N ASP A 132 -14.10 7.29 -6.58
CA ASP A 132 -15.49 7.67 -6.50
C ASP A 132 -15.87 8.53 -7.74
N ALA A 133 -17.12 8.52 -8.15
CA ALA A 133 -17.61 9.39 -9.23
C ALA A 133 -17.37 10.87 -8.93
N ARG A 134 -17.46 11.28 -7.67
CA ARG A 134 -17.21 12.65 -7.22
C ARG A 134 -15.73 13.08 -7.35
N ASP A 135 -14.81 12.12 -7.39
CA ASP A 135 -13.39 12.41 -7.66
C ASP A 135 -13.18 12.87 -9.12
N VAL A 136 -14.05 12.41 -10.03
CA VAL A 136 -14.07 12.79 -11.46
C VAL A 136 -14.81 14.10 -11.70
N GLU A 137 -15.99 14.23 -11.09
CA GLU A 137 -16.95 15.30 -11.39
C GLU A 137 -16.56 16.65 -10.82
N CYS A 138 -15.83 16.66 -9.72
CA CYS A 138 -15.46 17.90 -9.05
C CYS A 138 -14.27 18.59 -9.72
N ALA A 139 -14.49 19.84 -10.15
CA ALA A 139 -13.41 20.69 -10.60
C ALA A 139 -12.51 21.07 -9.42
N VAL A 140 -11.43 20.32 -9.23
CA VAL A 140 -10.43 20.55 -8.18
C VAL A 140 -9.42 21.57 -8.69
N PRO A 141 -9.09 22.63 -7.94
CA PRO A 141 -7.94 23.47 -8.22
C PRO A 141 -6.67 22.60 -8.26
N TRP A 142 -5.82 22.78 -9.28
CA TRP A 142 -4.78 21.83 -9.64
C TRP A 142 -3.42 22.49 -9.83
N ALA A 143 -2.36 21.89 -9.31
CA ALA A 143 -0.97 22.24 -9.55
C ALA A 143 -0.15 20.97 -9.86
N GLY A 144 0.96 21.16 -10.58
CA GLY A 144 1.80 20.07 -11.08
C GLY A 144 1.34 19.54 -12.43
N PRO A 145 1.71 18.29 -12.80
CA PRO A 145 1.34 17.68 -14.07
C PRO A 145 -0.18 17.70 -14.26
N SER A 146 -0.64 18.14 -15.43
CA SER A 146 -2.06 18.24 -15.74
C SER A 146 -2.74 16.86 -15.80
N PRO A 147 -4.06 16.79 -15.65
CA PRO A 147 -4.79 15.53 -15.86
C PRO A 147 -4.52 14.89 -17.23
N GLU A 148 -4.33 15.70 -18.28
CA GLU A 148 -3.94 15.20 -19.60
C GLU A 148 -2.54 14.58 -19.61
N GLN A 149 -1.58 15.15 -18.87
CA GLN A 149 -0.24 14.58 -18.73
C GLN A 149 -0.28 13.26 -17.94
N TRP A 150 -1.07 13.20 -16.87
CA TRP A 150 -1.31 11.97 -16.13
C TRP A 150 -2.03 10.90 -16.97
N ALA A 151 -3.00 11.29 -17.80
CA ALA A 151 -3.70 10.38 -18.70
C ALA A 151 -2.73 9.68 -19.68
N ARG A 152 -1.79 10.44 -20.25
CA ARG A 152 -0.75 9.87 -21.12
C ARG A 152 0.15 8.90 -20.34
N LEU A 153 0.56 9.25 -19.12
CA LEU A 153 1.44 8.42 -18.30
C LEU A 153 0.77 7.12 -17.84
N MET A 154 -0.54 7.19 -17.54
CA MET A 154 -1.33 6.06 -17.04
C MET A 154 -2.04 5.28 -18.14
N SER A 155 -1.93 5.69 -19.41
CA SER A 155 -2.62 5.09 -20.56
C SER A 155 -4.15 5.00 -20.35
N CYS A 156 -4.76 6.08 -19.85
CA CYS A 156 -6.20 6.19 -19.58
C CYS A 156 -6.76 7.52 -20.10
N THR A 157 -8.06 7.72 -19.95
CA THR A 157 -8.70 8.99 -20.34
C THR A 157 -8.40 10.11 -19.34
N GLU A 158 -8.48 11.38 -19.78
CA GLU A 158 -8.27 12.53 -18.88
C GLU A 158 -9.22 12.56 -17.68
N PRO A 159 -10.53 12.28 -17.82
CA PRO A 159 -11.42 12.18 -16.67
C PRO A 159 -11.02 11.08 -15.68
N GLU A 160 -10.59 9.91 -16.17
CA GLU A 160 -10.09 8.84 -15.32
C GLU A 160 -8.82 9.26 -14.58
N ALA A 161 -7.86 9.87 -15.29
CA ALA A 161 -6.63 10.35 -14.68
C ALA A 161 -6.91 11.38 -13.57
N ARG A 162 -7.80 12.33 -13.83
CA ARG A 162 -8.26 13.28 -12.83
C ARG A 162 -8.82 12.58 -11.60
N GLY A 163 -9.76 11.66 -11.80
CA GLY A 163 -10.39 10.90 -10.73
C GLY A 163 -9.40 10.05 -9.92
N ILE A 164 -8.47 9.36 -10.59
CA ILE A 164 -7.45 8.52 -9.94
C ILE A 164 -6.51 9.37 -9.06
N ILE A 165 -6.02 10.50 -9.57
CA ILE A 165 -5.12 11.39 -8.81
C ILE A 165 -5.88 12.06 -7.64
N THR A 166 -7.12 12.46 -7.85
CA THR A 166 -7.96 13.01 -6.79
C THR A 166 -8.24 11.96 -5.71
N ALA A 167 -8.58 10.71 -6.11
CA ALA A 167 -8.76 9.60 -5.19
C ALA A 167 -7.48 9.30 -4.40
N ALA A 168 -6.31 9.29 -5.05
CA ALA A 168 -5.03 9.09 -4.37
C ALA A 168 -4.81 10.12 -3.25
N ALA A 169 -5.02 11.41 -3.53
CA ALA A 169 -4.86 12.45 -2.52
C ALA A 169 -5.93 12.38 -1.43
N ARG A 170 -7.17 12.05 -1.78
CA ARG A 170 -8.28 11.87 -0.83
C ARG A 170 -8.03 10.73 0.14
N GLU A 171 -7.63 9.55 -0.36
CA GLU A 171 -7.35 8.38 0.47
C GLU A 171 -6.19 8.64 1.43
N VAL A 172 -5.12 9.31 0.99
CA VAL A 172 -4.04 9.73 1.89
C VAL A 172 -4.58 10.63 2.99
N PHE A 173 -5.43 11.60 2.67
CA PHE A 173 -6.02 12.48 3.66
C PHE A 173 -6.95 11.73 4.62
N GLU A 174 -7.84 10.87 4.10
CA GLU A 174 -8.77 10.08 4.92
C GLU A 174 -8.05 9.12 5.86
N GLU A 175 -7.00 8.44 5.40
CA GLU A 175 -6.36 7.37 6.15
C GLU A 175 -5.13 7.79 6.97
N SER A 176 -4.47 8.90 6.60
CA SER A 176 -3.27 9.38 7.31
C SER A 176 -3.37 10.80 7.86
N GLY A 177 -4.38 11.58 7.46
CA GLY A 177 -4.48 13.00 7.77
C GLY A 177 -3.53 13.89 6.97
N VAL A 178 -2.67 13.32 6.15
CA VAL A 178 -1.73 14.08 5.31
C VAL A 178 -2.43 14.63 4.10
N LEU A 179 -2.27 15.93 3.85
CA LEU A 179 -2.94 16.64 2.79
C LEU A 179 -1.98 16.96 1.65
N LEU A 180 -2.13 16.26 0.52
CA LEU A 180 -1.38 16.50 -0.71
C LEU A 180 -1.94 17.71 -1.48
N ALA A 181 -2.04 18.82 -0.77
CA ALA A 181 -2.54 20.09 -1.30
C ALA A 181 -1.80 21.25 -0.65
N SER A 182 -1.91 22.44 -1.22
CA SER A 182 -1.32 23.65 -0.69
C SER A 182 -2.21 24.86 -0.91
N ALA A 183 -1.91 25.96 -0.22
CA ALA A 183 -2.42 27.27 -0.63
C ALA A 183 -1.91 27.62 -2.05
N PRO A 184 -2.63 28.47 -2.80
CA PRO A 184 -2.13 29.00 -4.06
C PRO A 184 -0.73 29.60 -3.89
N GLY A 185 0.18 29.24 -4.81
CA GLY A 185 1.59 29.69 -4.73
C GLY A 185 2.56 28.74 -4.04
N GLY A 186 2.09 27.56 -3.58
CA GLY A 186 2.95 26.46 -3.18
C GLY A 186 3.29 26.33 -1.69
N ALA A 187 2.78 27.23 -0.83
CA ALA A 187 2.89 27.02 0.61
C ALA A 187 2.06 25.79 1.03
N ALA A 188 2.67 24.82 1.69
CA ALA A 188 1.91 23.68 2.23
C ALA A 188 0.94 24.19 3.30
N PRO A 189 -0.30 23.68 3.37
CA PRO A 189 -1.15 23.96 4.50
C PRO A 189 -0.51 23.33 5.74
N ILE A 190 -0.07 24.16 6.66
CA ILE A 190 0.48 23.71 7.93
C ILE A 190 -0.68 23.61 8.90
N ASP A 191 -1.04 22.40 9.30
CA ASP A 191 -1.86 22.21 10.49
C ASP A 191 -0.96 22.05 11.71
N GLU A 192 -0.70 23.15 12.37
CA GLU A 192 0.06 23.15 13.62
C GLU A 192 -0.66 22.45 14.78
N ARG A 193 -1.93 22.04 14.62
CA ARG A 193 -2.78 21.60 15.73
C ARG A 193 -3.51 20.28 15.55
N GLY A 194 -3.40 19.59 14.40
CA GLY A 194 -4.02 18.27 14.15
C GLY A 194 -5.54 18.19 14.35
N ALA A 195 -6.10 19.04 15.18
CA ALA A 195 -7.52 19.08 15.50
C ALA A 195 -8.35 19.86 14.45
N HIS A 196 -7.72 20.74 13.70
CA HIS A 196 -8.43 21.61 12.74
C HIS A 196 -8.98 20.84 11.55
N TRP A 197 -8.25 19.85 11.06
CA TRP A 197 -8.68 19.03 9.93
C TRP A 197 -9.46 17.79 10.33
N ALA A 198 -9.60 17.46 11.59
CA ALA A 198 -10.25 16.23 12.04
C ALA A 198 -11.74 16.18 11.64
N CYS A 199 -12.45 17.32 11.73
CA CYS A 199 -13.86 17.39 11.33
C CYS A 199 -14.01 17.29 9.81
N GLU A 200 -13.17 17.99 9.05
CA GLU A 200 -13.17 17.96 7.58
C GLU A 200 -12.77 16.58 7.07
N ARG A 201 -11.75 15.97 7.67
CA ARG A 201 -11.33 14.60 7.36
C ARG A 201 -12.47 13.61 7.57
N GLU A 202 -13.17 13.69 8.69
CA GLU A 202 -14.33 12.86 8.97
C GLU A 202 -15.48 13.14 7.98
N ALA A 203 -15.74 14.40 7.63
CA ALA A 203 -16.78 14.76 6.66
C ALA A 203 -16.46 14.24 5.25
N VAL A 204 -15.18 14.22 4.84
CA VAL A 204 -14.74 13.62 3.57
C VAL A 204 -14.85 12.11 3.64
N ALA A 205 -14.32 11.46 4.68
CA ALA A 205 -14.33 10.01 4.87
C ALA A 205 -15.75 9.43 4.95
N THR A 206 -16.68 10.16 5.59
CA THR A 206 -18.10 9.78 5.67
C THR A 206 -18.92 10.23 4.46
N ARG A 207 -18.27 10.83 3.45
CA ARG A 207 -18.88 11.30 2.20
C ARG A 207 -19.95 12.40 2.39
N GLN A 208 -19.90 13.15 3.49
CA GLN A 208 -20.76 14.32 3.72
C GLN A 208 -20.41 15.45 2.74
N ILE A 209 -19.12 15.64 2.46
CA ILE A 209 -18.59 16.51 1.42
C ILE A 209 -17.65 15.72 0.52
N SER A 210 -17.48 16.13 -0.74
CA SER A 210 -16.43 15.59 -1.59
C SER A 210 -15.08 16.22 -1.24
N PHE A 211 -14.00 15.50 -1.53
CA PHE A 211 -12.65 16.05 -1.34
C PHE A 211 -12.41 17.32 -2.15
N GLY A 212 -12.98 17.41 -3.36
CA GLY A 212 -12.89 18.59 -4.19
C GLY A 212 -13.68 19.79 -3.63
N GLU A 213 -14.84 19.58 -2.99
CA GLU A 213 -15.57 20.64 -2.26
C GLU A 213 -14.75 21.14 -1.09
N PHE A 214 -14.20 20.23 -0.29
CA PHE A 214 -13.29 20.58 0.81
C PHE A 214 -12.14 21.48 0.33
N LEU A 215 -11.42 21.08 -0.72
CA LEU A 215 -10.31 21.88 -1.24
C LEU A 215 -10.75 23.27 -1.70
N ARG A 216 -11.88 23.36 -2.40
CA ARG A 216 -12.42 24.66 -2.88
C ARG A 216 -12.84 25.57 -1.73
N GLU A 217 -13.56 25.04 -0.75
CA GLU A 217 -14.01 25.81 0.42
C GLU A 217 -12.85 26.37 1.25
N ARG A 218 -11.75 25.63 1.28
CA ARG A 218 -10.52 26.03 1.98
C ARG A 218 -9.55 26.84 1.11
N GLY A 219 -9.89 27.08 -0.15
CA GLY A 219 -9.01 27.79 -1.09
C GLY A 219 -7.71 27.03 -1.37
N LEU A 220 -7.74 25.70 -1.33
CA LEU A 220 -6.59 24.85 -1.52
C LEU A 220 -6.47 24.34 -2.95
N VAL A 221 -5.24 24.01 -3.35
CA VAL A 221 -4.87 23.51 -4.67
C VAL A 221 -4.28 22.10 -4.49
N LEU A 222 -4.82 21.12 -5.18
CA LEU A 222 -4.27 19.74 -5.21
C LEU A 222 -2.89 19.78 -5.85
N ARG A 223 -1.92 19.15 -5.18
CA ARG A 223 -0.50 19.10 -5.58
C ARG A 223 -0.17 17.75 -6.20
N SER A 224 -0.53 17.58 -7.47
CA SER A 224 -0.25 16.34 -8.19
C SER A 224 1.26 16.10 -8.42
N ASP A 225 2.06 17.16 -8.31
CA ASP A 225 3.53 17.11 -8.35
C ASP A 225 4.16 16.47 -7.09
N LEU A 226 3.40 16.29 -6.02
CA LEU A 226 3.85 15.54 -4.83
C LEU A 226 3.68 14.02 -4.99
N MET A 227 3.16 13.57 -6.12
CA MET A 227 2.95 12.15 -6.42
C MET A 227 3.74 11.72 -7.66
N ARG A 228 4.16 10.46 -7.69
CA ARG A 228 4.83 9.83 -8.83
C ARG A 228 4.28 8.43 -9.03
N LEU A 229 3.91 8.08 -10.27
CA LEU A 229 3.44 6.74 -10.62
C LEU A 229 4.56 5.71 -10.41
N ARG A 230 4.23 4.59 -9.75
CA ARG A 230 5.19 3.53 -9.40
C ARG A 230 4.90 2.23 -10.13
N SER A 231 3.65 1.78 -10.07
CA SER A 231 3.21 0.55 -10.71
C SER A 231 1.70 0.57 -10.94
N HIS A 232 1.24 -0.31 -11.80
CA HIS A 232 -0.18 -0.49 -12.07
C HIS A 232 -0.53 -1.98 -12.00
N TRP A 233 -1.52 -2.30 -11.18
CA TRP A 233 -1.90 -3.68 -10.89
C TRP A 233 -3.38 -3.93 -11.12
N VAL A 234 -3.70 -4.97 -11.89
CA VAL A 234 -5.09 -5.41 -12.09
C VAL A 234 -5.32 -6.73 -11.38
N THR A 235 -6.31 -6.81 -10.50
CA THR A 235 -6.66 -8.03 -9.78
C THR A 235 -6.96 -9.18 -10.78
N PRO A 236 -6.53 -10.43 -10.51
CA PRO A 236 -6.78 -11.57 -11.36
C PRO A 236 -8.25 -11.79 -11.72
N GLU A 237 -8.51 -12.39 -12.87
CA GLU A 237 -9.89 -12.69 -13.32
C GLU A 237 -10.61 -13.74 -12.47
N SER A 238 -9.85 -14.56 -11.78
CA SER A 238 -10.38 -15.55 -10.83
C SER A 238 -11.04 -14.93 -9.60
N GLU A 239 -10.85 -13.63 -9.35
CA GLU A 239 -11.34 -12.97 -8.15
C GLU A 239 -12.74 -12.36 -8.36
N ALA A 240 -13.62 -12.56 -7.36
CA ALA A 240 -14.99 -12.01 -7.36
C ALA A 240 -15.04 -10.48 -7.17
N ARG A 241 -14.00 -9.89 -6.61
CA ARG A 241 -13.83 -8.43 -6.49
C ARG A 241 -12.53 -8.05 -7.15
N ARG A 242 -12.60 -7.19 -8.13
CA ARG A 242 -11.42 -6.78 -8.90
C ARG A 242 -11.23 -5.29 -8.85
N TYR A 243 -9.97 -4.91 -8.72
CA TYR A 243 -9.51 -3.54 -8.76
C TYR A 243 -8.46 -3.37 -9.86
N ASP A 244 -8.48 -2.22 -10.44
CA ASP A 244 -7.53 -1.70 -11.41
C ASP A 244 -6.82 -0.55 -10.70
N THR A 245 -5.70 -0.85 -10.03
CA THR A 245 -5.08 0.00 -9.01
C THR A 245 -3.79 0.61 -9.51
N TYR A 246 -3.73 1.92 -9.51
CA TYR A 246 -2.51 2.68 -9.72
C TYR A 246 -1.82 2.96 -8.39
N PHE A 247 -0.56 2.59 -8.31
CA PHE A 247 0.28 2.80 -7.13
C PHE A 247 1.16 4.02 -7.35
N PHE A 248 1.12 4.93 -6.41
CA PHE A 248 1.92 6.15 -6.41
C PHE A 248 2.89 6.14 -5.24
N LEU A 249 4.01 6.82 -5.41
CA LEU A 249 4.86 7.25 -4.31
C LEU A 249 4.57 8.73 -4.05
N ALA A 250 4.37 9.10 -2.79
CA ALA A 250 4.22 10.49 -2.38
C ALA A 250 5.20 10.82 -1.26
N ARG A 251 5.76 12.04 -1.31
CA ARG A 251 6.60 12.56 -0.23
C ARG A 251 5.70 13.16 0.85
N LEU A 252 6.03 12.87 2.11
CA LEU A 252 5.41 13.58 3.22
C LEU A 252 5.73 15.08 3.11
N PRO A 253 4.72 15.95 2.98
CA PRO A 253 4.97 17.39 2.91
C PRO A 253 5.60 17.90 4.20
N GLU A 254 6.49 18.88 4.08
CA GLU A 254 7.15 19.50 5.22
C GLU A 254 6.13 20.07 6.21
N GLY A 255 6.36 19.83 7.51
CA GLY A 255 5.48 20.29 8.59
C GLY A 255 4.22 19.45 8.81
N GLN A 256 3.95 18.46 7.98
CA GLN A 256 2.82 17.56 8.18
C GLN A 256 3.23 16.26 8.90
N HIS A 257 2.26 15.65 9.58
CA HIS A 257 2.43 14.42 10.33
C HIS A 257 1.32 13.44 9.95
N ALA A 258 1.68 12.20 9.57
CA ALA A 258 0.70 11.14 9.40
C ALA A 258 0.25 10.62 10.77
N ASP A 259 -1.04 10.35 10.90
CA ASP A 259 -1.64 9.68 12.05
C ASP A 259 -2.47 8.47 11.58
N GLY A 260 -2.72 7.52 12.48
CA GLY A 260 -3.51 6.32 12.19
C GLY A 260 -5.00 6.46 12.54
N ARG A 261 -5.54 7.67 12.57
CA ARG A 261 -6.93 7.91 12.98
C ARG A 261 -7.89 7.63 11.83
N THR A 262 -8.13 6.37 11.54
CA THR A 262 -9.10 5.92 10.54
C THR A 262 -9.94 4.76 11.09
N SER A 263 -11.18 4.64 10.63
CA SER A 263 -12.04 3.51 10.99
C SER A 263 -11.70 2.22 10.22
N GLU A 264 -10.89 2.30 9.18
CA GLU A 264 -10.57 1.19 8.27
C GLU A 264 -9.32 0.39 8.72
N ALA A 265 -8.51 0.96 9.61
CA ALA A 265 -7.30 0.33 10.12
C ALA A 265 -7.34 0.19 11.64
N VAL A 266 -6.76 -0.90 12.13
CA VAL A 266 -6.60 -1.15 13.57
C VAL A 266 -5.24 -0.69 14.07
N GLU A 267 -4.31 -0.46 13.18
CA GLU A 267 -2.95 -0.02 13.47
C GLU A 267 -2.37 0.74 12.29
N ALA A 268 -1.56 1.76 12.56
CA ALA A 268 -0.81 2.51 11.57
C ALA A 268 0.61 2.76 12.08
N ALA A 269 1.58 2.66 11.19
CA ALA A 269 2.97 2.91 11.55
C ALA A 269 3.80 3.33 10.34
N TRP A 270 4.87 4.04 10.64
CA TRP A 270 5.99 4.17 9.73
C TRP A 270 6.92 2.95 9.89
N ILE A 271 7.36 2.38 8.79
CA ILE A 271 8.21 1.20 8.78
C ILE A 271 9.20 1.27 7.61
N ALA A 272 10.45 0.88 7.84
CA ALA A 272 11.41 0.76 6.75
C ALA A 272 10.99 -0.34 5.76
N PRO A 273 11.12 -0.13 4.44
CA PRO A 273 10.76 -1.14 3.44
C PRO A 273 11.40 -2.50 3.70
N GLY A 274 12.70 -2.51 4.03
CA GLY A 274 13.42 -3.74 4.34
C GLY A 274 12.92 -4.45 5.60
N GLU A 275 12.54 -3.71 6.63
CA GLU A 275 11.94 -4.26 7.85
C GLU A 275 10.58 -4.89 7.57
N ALA A 276 9.72 -4.21 6.78
CA ALA A 276 8.42 -4.76 6.41
C ALA A 276 8.56 -6.08 5.64
N LEU A 277 9.50 -6.16 4.69
CA LEU A 277 9.79 -7.37 3.92
C LEU A 277 10.37 -8.49 4.81
N MET A 278 11.30 -8.18 5.70
CA MET A 278 11.85 -9.17 6.65
C MET A 278 10.77 -9.73 7.58
N ARG A 279 9.88 -8.89 8.08
CA ARG A 279 8.75 -9.32 8.93
C ARG A 279 7.73 -10.15 8.15
N PHE A 280 7.51 -9.85 6.89
CA PHE A 280 6.70 -10.68 5.99
C PHE A 280 7.36 -12.06 5.81
N ASP A 281 8.65 -12.14 5.51
CA ASP A 281 9.40 -13.40 5.36
C ASP A 281 9.33 -14.25 6.66
N ALA A 282 9.38 -13.60 7.82
CA ALA A 282 9.23 -14.24 9.12
C ALA A 282 7.79 -14.64 9.47
N GLY A 283 6.77 -14.29 8.63
CA GLY A 283 5.37 -14.55 8.91
C GLY A 283 4.74 -13.65 9.97
N LEU A 284 5.40 -12.55 10.32
CA LEU A 284 4.95 -11.59 11.32
C LEU A 284 4.02 -10.51 10.73
N LEU A 285 4.13 -10.25 9.42
CA LEU A 285 3.22 -9.39 8.68
C LEU A 285 2.59 -10.16 7.52
N LYS A 286 1.36 -9.79 7.19
CA LYS A 286 0.69 -10.25 5.97
C LYS A 286 0.77 -9.13 4.93
N LEU A 287 1.46 -9.38 3.84
CA LEU A 287 1.55 -8.48 2.71
C LEU A 287 0.95 -9.14 1.47
N VAL A 288 0.38 -8.33 0.59
CA VAL A 288 -0.13 -8.79 -0.71
C VAL A 288 0.89 -8.49 -1.83
N PRO A 289 0.84 -9.21 -2.96
CA PRO A 289 1.84 -9.09 -4.02
C PRO A 289 2.15 -7.66 -4.46
N PRO A 290 1.19 -6.76 -4.70
CA PRO A 290 1.49 -5.38 -5.05
C PRO A 290 2.27 -4.63 -3.95
N THR A 291 1.93 -4.88 -2.68
CA THR A 291 2.64 -4.26 -1.55
C THR A 291 4.09 -4.73 -1.47
N ILE A 292 4.32 -6.04 -1.63
CA ILE A 292 5.66 -6.64 -1.66
C ILE A 292 6.48 -6.02 -2.79
N SER A 293 5.93 -5.99 -3.99
CA SER A 293 6.60 -5.43 -5.17
C SER A 293 7.01 -3.96 -4.96
N ASN A 294 6.06 -3.12 -4.54
CA ASN A 294 6.32 -1.70 -4.35
C ASN A 294 7.33 -1.41 -3.21
N LEU A 295 7.31 -2.18 -2.11
CA LEU A 295 8.35 -2.10 -1.08
C LEU A 295 9.71 -2.52 -1.62
N THR A 296 9.75 -3.60 -2.41
CA THR A 296 10.98 -4.10 -3.03
C THR A 296 11.60 -3.06 -3.96
N SER A 297 10.79 -2.29 -4.69
CA SER A 297 11.28 -1.30 -5.64
C SER A 297 12.07 -0.15 -5.00
N ILE A 298 11.84 0.12 -3.71
CA ILE A 298 12.52 1.21 -2.98
C ILE A 298 13.38 0.71 -1.82
N VAL A 299 13.52 -0.61 -1.62
CA VAL A 299 14.25 -1.18 -0.45
C VAL A 299 15.72 -0.79 -0.41
N ALA A 300 16.33 -0.57 -1.56
CA ALA A 300 17.74 -0.19 -1.67
C ALA A 300 17.97 1.33 -1.60
N ALA A 301 16.91 2.14 -1.57
CA ALA A 301 17.03 3.60 -1.55
C ALA A 301 17.67 4.08 -0.25
N THR A 302 18.68 4.93 -0.38
CA THR A 302 19.43 5.53 0.73
C THR A 302 18.91 6.92 1.11
N SER A 303 17.90 7.40 0.41
CA SER A 303 17.19 8.67 0.67
C SER A 303 15.80 8.67 0.03
N VAL A 304 14.96 9.58 0.48
CA VAL A 304 13.64 9.83 -0.14
C VAL A 304 13.79 10.29 -1.59
N ASP A 305 14.84 11.04 -1.91
CA ASP A 305 15.11 11.46 -3.30
C ASP A 305 15.48 10.28 -4.21
N GLU A 306 16.24 9.32 -3.71
CA GLU A 306 16.55 8.10 -4.45
C GLU A 306 15.31 7.23 -4.65
N ALA A 307 14.50 7.01 -3.60
CA ALA A 307 13.21 6.33 -3.71
C ALA A 307 12.28 7.02 -4.71
N TRP A 308 12.22 8.36 -4.70
CA TRP A 308 11.44 9.15 -5.63
C TRP A 308 11.87 8.92 -7.09
N ASN A 309 13.15 8.81 -7.35
CA ASN A 309 13.70 8.67 -8.71
C ASN A 309 13.75 7.23 -9.22
N THR A 310 13.31 6.25 -8.43
CA THR A 310 13.19 4.87 -8.92
C THR A 310 12.26 4.81 -10.14
N PRO A 311 12.56 4.04 -11.19
CA PRO A 311 11.75 3.94 -12.41
C PRO A 311 10.34 3.40 -12.16
N PHE A 312 9.43 3.62 -13.09
CA PHE A 312 8.12 2.96 -13.11
C PHE A 312 8.29 1.44 -13.29
N ASP A 313 7.68 0.65 -12.40
CA ASP A 313 7.84 -0.80 -12.39
C ASP A 313 7.08 -1.50 -13.53
N GLY A 314 6.08 -0.82 -14.14
CA GLY A 314 5.27 -1.36 -15.23
C GLY A 314 3.83 -1.67 -14.84
N HIS A 315 3.12 -2.24 -15.83
CA HIS A 315 1.74 -2.73 -15.68
C HIS A 315 1.77 -4.23 -15.38
N VAL A 316 1.13 -4.64 -14.29
CA VAL A 316 1.16 -6.02 -13.81
C VAL A 316 -0.25 -6.62 -13.84
N ARG A 317 -0.38 -7.76 -14.51
CA ARG A 317 -1.63 -8.53 -14.59
C ARG A 317 -1.41 -9.93 -14.05
N PRO A 318 -1.60 -10.13 -12.73
CA PRO A 318 -1.46 -11.45 -12.14
C PRO A 318 -2.50 -12.44 -12.68
N HIS A 319 -2.10 -13.68 -12.84
CA HIS A 319 -2.97 -14.79 -13.21
C HIS A 319 -2.63 -16.04 -12.40
N PRO A 320 -3.59 -16.91 -12.10
CA PRO A 320 -3.31 -18.16 -11.40
C PRO A 320 -2.44 -19.09 -12.23
N VAL A 321 -1.46 -19.73 -11.58
CA VAL A 321 -0.58 -20.74 -12.15
C VAL A 321 -0.53 -21.95 -11.23
N ALA A 322 -0.74 -23.16 -11.78
CA ALA A 322 -0.54 -24.40 -11.05
C ALA A 322 0.88 -24.92 -11.31
N ARG A 323 1.65 -25.11 -10.27
CA ARG A 323 2.97 -25.75 -10.33
C ARG A 323 2.85 -27.28 -10.36
N ALA A 324 3.88 -27.94 -10.85
CA ALA A 324 3.93 -29.41 -10.92
C ALA A 324 3.76 -30.10 -9.54
N CYS A 325 4.14 -29.43 -8.45
CA CYS A 325 3.93 -29.91 -7.08
C CYS A 325 2.49 -29.78 -6.56
N GLY A 326 1.57 -29.18 -7.34
CA GLY A 326 0.18 -28.92 -6.95
C GLY A 326 -0.03 -27.62 -6.17
N GLU A 327 1.03 -26.84 -5.96
CA GLU A 327 0.97 -25.48 -5.43
C GLU A 327 0.33 -24.54 -6.45
N VAL A 328 -0.46 -23.58 -5.96
CA VAL A 328 -1.02 -22.50 -6.79
C VAL A 328 -0.31 -21.19 -6.42
N VAL A 329 0.17 -20.50 -7.42
CA VAL A 329 0.82 -19.19 -7.29
C VAL A 329 0.15 -18.18 -8.21
N LEU A 330 0.42 -16.89 -8.00
CA LEU A 330 0.08 -15.83 -8.95
C LEU A 330 1.31 -15.54 -9.83
N GLY A 331 1.24 -15.94 -11.09
CA GLY A 331 2.18 -15.52 -12.13
C GLY A 331 1.89 -14.08 -12.54
N CYS A 332 2.91 -13.27 -12.61
CA CYS A 332 2.81 -11.85 -12.92
C CYS A 332 3.71 -11.51 -14.10
N GLU A 333 3.09 -11.18 -15.22
CA GLU A 333 3.79 -10.59 -16.37
C GLU A 333 3.79 -9.08 -16.22
N VAL A 334 4.94 -8.47 -16.50
CA VAL A 334 5.14 -7.03 -16.42
C VAL A 334 5.25 -6.46 -17.83
N SER A 335 4.35 -5.56 -18.19
CA SER A 335 4.36 -4.87 -19.49
C SER A 335 4.69 -3.38 -19.33
N GLU A 336 5.16 -2.75 -20.41
CA GLU A 336 5.41 -1.30 -20.46
C GLU A 336 4.10 -0.50 -20.53
N THR A 337 3.08 -1.09 -21.17
CA THR A 337 1.75 -0.48 -21.41
C THR A 337 0.65 -1.52 -21.36
#